data_3ad4598d13c648a80056e5e34bbcc366
#
_entry.id   3ad4598d13c648a80056e5e34bbcc366
#
_cell.length_a   1.000
_cell.length_b   1.000
_cell.length_c   1.000
_cell.angle_alpha   90.00
_cell.angle_beta   90.00
_cell.angle_gamma   90.00
#
_symmetry.space_group_name_H-M   'P 1'
#
loop_
_entity.id
_entity.type
_entity.pdbx_description
1 polymer ?
#
loop_
_entity_poly.entity_id
_entity_poly.type
_entity_poly.pdbx_seq_one_letter_code
_entity_poly.pdbx_strand_id
1 'polypeptide(L)'
;MQHIIRNIAVSAAIALCAPFAHAAVLDFDDIVGPNEYAAVPANYGGLDWSGAGLNVFTGDWPFTPHSGHGQATTDWIDGGPFASTIRFLAPTVFNGAWFSGYEDASVSFDLYLGGQLVAISALLQLSSTSSFLDAGWSSAIDAVVVRTGAQGSYAMDDFTFVDPAEVPEPGSLALMLAGAGCLILRRKQQGPRS
;
A
#
# COMPACT_ATOMS: atom_id res chain seq x y z
N MET A 1 45.34 -11.76 14.06
CA MET A 1 44.00 -12.29 14.42
C MET A 1 43.03 -11.22 14.94
N GLN A 2 43.41 -10.33 15.84
CA GLN A 2 42.54 -9.29 16.42
C GLN A 2 41.95 -8.31 15.40
N HIS A 3 42.65 -7.97 14.31
CA HIS A 3 42.16 -7.06 13.27
C HIS A 3 41.08 -7.68 12.37
N ILE A 4 41.13 -9.00 12.14
CA ILE A 4 40.14 -9.71 11.34
C ILE A 4 38.80 -9.81 12.08
N ILE A 5 38.81 -10.11 13.37
CA ILE A 5 37.61 -10.23 14.21
C ILE A 5 36.90 -8.87 14.33
N ARG A 6 37.65 -7.76 14.42
CA ARG A 6 37.08 -6.40 14.52
C ARG A 6 36.37 -5.98 13.24
N ASN A 7 36.89 -6.37 12.08
CA ASN A 7 36.26 -6.04 10.78
C ASN A 7 35.01 -6.88 10.54
N ILE A 8 34.95 -8.11 10.99
CA ILE A 8 33.78 -8.99 10.89
C ILE A 8 32.65 -8.46 11.80
N ALA A 9 32.96 -7.98 13.00
CA ALA A 9 31.95 -7.45 13.92
C ALA A 9 31.28 -6.16 13.40
N VAL A 10 32.02 -5.29 12.72
CA VAL A 10 31.47 -4.07 12.09
C VAL A 10 30.57 -4.42 10.89
N SER A 11 30.96 -5.39 10.07
CA SER A 11 30.15 -5.85 8.93
C SER A 11 28.85 -6.53 9.36
N ALA A 12 28.86 -7.27 10.48
CA ALA A 12 27.67 -7.93 11.01
C ALA A 12 26.67 -6.95 11.63
N ALA A 13 27.14 -5.85 12.23
CA ALA A 13 26.25 -4.83 12.81
C ALA A 13 25.48 -4.02 11.76
N ILE A 14 26.02 -3.86 10.55
CA ILE A 14 25.37 -3.14 9.45
C ILE A 14 24.25 -3.98 8.82
N ALA A 15 24.36 -5.31 8.82
CA ALA A 15 23.36 -6.20 8.25
C ALA A 15 22.06 -6.30 9.10
N LEU A 16 22.08 -5.88 10.36
CA LEU A 16 20.93 -5.95 11.28
C LEU A 16 19.99 -4.72 11.22
N CYS A 17 20.33 -3.69 10.46
CA CYS A 17 19.52 -2.48 10.29
C CYS A 17 18.79 -2.45 8.93
N ALA A 18 18.43 -3.60 8.37
CA ALA A 18 17.55 -3.61 7.19
C ALA A 18 16.16 -3.12 7.61
N PRO A 19 15.65 -2.04 7.02
CA PRO A 19 14.30 -1.58 7.29
C PRO A 19 13.30 -2.62 6.79
N PHE A 20 12.32 -2.94 7.60
CA PHE A 20 11.15 -3.68 7.17
C PHE A 20 10.14 -2.68 6.62
N ALA A 21 9.80 -2.78 5.35
CA ALA A 21 8.64 -2.09 4.79
C ALA A 21 7.39 -2.71 5.42
N HIS A 22 6.58 -1.91 6.10
CA HIS A 22 5.30 -2.36 6.64
C HIS A 22 4.20 -2.15 5.58
N ALA A 23 3.31 -3.12 5.44
CA ALA A 23 2.10 -2.94 4.67
C ALA A 23 1.10 -2.12 5.50
N ALA A 24 0.59 -1.03 4.93
CA ALA A 24 -0.57 -0.34 5.44
C ALA A 24 -1.83 -1.03 4.90
N VAL A 25 -2.84 -1.17 5.74
CA VAL A 25 -4.15 -1.72 5.38
C VAL A 25 -5.20 -0.67 5.73
N LEU A 26 -6.05 -0.33 4.77
CA LEU A 26 -7.21 0.54 4.97
C LEU A 26 -8.45 -0.33 4.98
N ASP A 27 -9.04 -0.49 6.17
CA ASP A 27 -10.20 -1.35 6.45
C ASP A 27 -11.55 -0.60 6.40
N PHE A 28 -11.52 0.73 6.22
CA PHE A 28 -12.69 1.61 6.16
C PHE A 28 -13.58 1.64 7.42
N ASP A 29 -13.23 0.94 8.48
CA ASP A 29 -14.03 0.80 9.70
C ASP A 29 -14.19 2.10 10.49
N ASP A 30 -13.26 3.04 10.35
CA ASP A 30 -13.25 4.32 11.05
C ASP A 30 -14.00 5.45 10.34
N ILE A 31 -14.58 5.19 9.15
CA ILE A 31 -15.28 6.20 8.35
C ILE A 31 -16.73 6.40 8.85
N VAL A 32 -17.40 5.31 9.16
CA VAL A 32 -18.82 5.32 9.55
C VAL A 32 -19.09 4.43 10.76
N GLY A 33 -20.12 4.80 11.53
CA GLY A 33 -20.63 3.95 12.61
C GLY A 33 -21.54 2.83 12.11
N PRO A 34 -22.02 1.95 13.00
CA PRO A 34 -22.90 0.83 12.64
C PRO A 34 -24.19 1.29 11.93
N ASN A 35 -24.53 0.65 10.82
CA ASN A 35 -25.69 0.93 9.97
C ASN A 35 -25.70 2.33 9.35
N GLU A 36 -24.54 2.87 9.05
CA GLU A 36 -24.35 4.17 8.42
C GLU A 36 -23.75 4.02 7.02
N TYR A 37 -23.73 5.15 6.32
CA TYR A 37 -23.24 5.28 4.96
C TYR A 37 -22.61 6.66 4.77
N ALA A 38 -21.40 6.72 4.22
CA ALA A 38 -20.71 7.98 3.94
C ALA A 38 -19.74 7.86 2.77
N ALA A 39 -19.46 8.96 2.08
CA ALA A 39 -18.42 8.99 1.06
C ALA A 39 -17.04 8.74 1.71
N VAL A 40 -16.17 8.01 1.01
CA VAL A 40 -14.75 7.89 1.40
C VAL A 40 -14.15 9.30 1.40
N PRO A 41 -13.56 9.79 2.52
CA PRO A 41 -12.93 11.10 2.57
C PRO A 41 -11.81 11.23 1.51
N ALA A 42 -11.72 12.40 0.87
CA ALA A 42 -10.79 12.61 -0.25
C ALA A 42 -9.31 12.33 0.08
N ASN A 43 -8.93 12.39 1.36
CA ASN A 43 -7.56 12.15 1.84
C ASN A 43 -7.46 10.98 2.82
N TYR A 44 -8.36 10.02 2.77
CA TYR A 44 -8.39 8.88 3.68
C TYR A 44 -7.12 8.04 3.58
N GLY A 45 -6.57 7.64 4.74
CA GLY A 45 -5.36 6.83 4.83
C GLY A 45 -4.13 7.44 4.13
N GLY A 46 -4.09 8.77 3.96
CA GLY A 46 -2.98 9.45 3.29
C GLY A 46 -2.93 9.26 1.77
N LEU A 47 -4.04 8.82 1.14
CA LEU A 47 -4.19 8.68 -0.30
C LEU A 47 -5.18 9.71 -0.86
N ASP A 48 -5.14 9.97 -2.17
CA ASP A 48 -6.14 10.81 -2.85
C ASP A 48 -7.26 9.94 -3.44
N TRP A 49 -8.43 9.99 -2.81
CA TRP A 49 -9.66 9.30 -3.19
C TRP A 49 -10.64 10.19 -3.97
N SER A 50 -10.28 11.45 -4.27
CA SER A 50 -11.19 12.41 -4.89
C SER A 50 -11.72 11.96 -6.25
N GLY A 51 -10.98 11.10 -6.96
CA GLY A 51 -11.38 10.49 -8.22
C GLY A 51 -12.02 9.10 -8.10
N ALA A 52 -12.23 8.59 -6.88
CA ALA A 52 -12.67 7.22 -6.69
C ALA A 52 -14.20 7.05 -6.82
N GLY A 53 -14.99 8.02 -6.34
CA GLY A 53 -16.46 7.93 -6.33
C GLY A 53 -16.95 6.76 -5.47
N LEU A 54 -16.25 6.49 -4.35
CA LEU A 54 -16.56 5.39 -3.45
C LEU A 54 -17.26 5.90 -2.19
N ASN A 55 -18.15 5.08 -1.69
CA ASN A 55 -18.85 5.25 -0.43
C ASN A 55 -18.61 4.04 0.45
N VAL A 56 -18.51 4.25 1.76
CA VAL A 56 -18.46 3.19 2.76
C VAL A 56 -19.84 2.93 3.28
N PHE A 57 -20.20 1.69 3.42
CA PHE A 57 -21.39 1.23 4.13
C PHE A 57 -20.99 0.16 5.15
N THR A 58 -21.84 -0.05 6.13
CA THR A 58 -21.65 -1.06 7.18
C THR A 58 -22.77 -2.08 7.18
N GLY A 59 -22.43 -3.29 7.62
CA GLY A 59 -23.38 -4.41 7.71
C GLY A 59 -23.03 -5.53 6.73
N ASP A 60 -23.67 -6.68 6.98
CA ASP A 60 -23.40 -7.95 6.27
C ASP A 60 -24.26 -8.13 5.01
N TRP A 61 -25.03 -7.13 4.62
CA TRP A 61 -25.92 -7.23 3.48
C TRP A 61 -25.66 -6.07 2.49
N PRO A 62 -25.57 -6.34 1.17
CA PRO A 62 -25.68 -7.65 0.51
C PRO A 62 -24.40 -8.49 0.56
N PHE A 63 -23.27 -7.97 1.04
CA PHE A 63 -21.97 -8.63 1.08
C PHE A 63 -21.38 -8.52 2.49
N THR A 64 -20.67 -9.56 2.92
CA THR A 64 -19.95 -9.56 4.19
C THR A 64 -18.57 -8.91 4.01
N PRO A 65 -18.18 -7.92 4.84
CA PRO A 65 -16.82 -7.37 4.83
C PRO A 65 -15.79 -8.47 5.12
N HIS A 66 -14.56 -8.26 4.64
CA HIS A 66 -13.45 -9.17 4.96
C HIS A 66 -13.00 -9.03 6.41
N SER A 67 -12.93 -7.79 6.87
CA SER A 67 -12.59 -7.46 8.26
C SER A 67 -13.60 -6.45 8.83
N GLY A 68 -13.63 -6.29 10.15
CA GLY A 68 -14.43 -5.29 10.83
C GLY A 68 -15.89 -5.21 10.38
N HIS A 69 -16.34 -4.00 9.99
CA HIS A 69 -17.73 -3.75 9.61
C HIS A 69 -17.88 -2.77 8.41
N GLY A 70 -16.83 -2.07 8.03
CA GLY A 70 -16.80 -1.11 6.93
C GLY A 70 -16.40 -1.77 5.60
N GLN A 71 -17.03 -1.36 4.51
CA GLN A 71 -16.64 -1.79 3.17
C GLN A 71 -17.00 -0.72 2.14
N ALA A 72 -16.14 -0.52 1.14
CA ALA A 72 -16.26 0.53 0.15
C ALA A 72 -16.87 0.01 -1.15
N THR A 73 -17.79 0.76 -1.73
CA THR A 73 -18.41 0.45 -3.04
C THR A 73 -18.68 1.70 -3.84
N THR A 74 -18.94 1.56 -5.14
CA THR A 74 -19.51 2.64 -5.95
C THR A 74 -20.99 2.84 -5.58
N ASP A 75 -21.48 4.08 -5.75
CA ASP A 75 -22.88 4.37 -5.49
C ASP A 75 -23.79 3.58 -6.44
N TRP A 76 -24.61 2.71 -5.89
CA TRP A 76 -25.57 1.90 -6.65
C TRP A 76 -26.88 2.65 -6.95
N ILE A 77 -27.17 3.73 -6.19
CA ILE A 77 -28.41 4.50 -6.34
C ILE A 77 -28.31 5.40 -7.58
N ASP A 78 -27.20 6.09 -7.74
CA ASP A 78 -26.91 7.01 -8.85
C ASP A 78 -26.06 6.37 -9.94
N GLY A 79 -25.78 5.06 -9.82
CA GLY A 79 -25.07 4.32 -10.84
C GLY A 79 -23.57 4.57 -10.90
N GLY A 80 -22.90 4.95 -9.83
CA GLY A 80 -21.46 5.19 -9.65
C GLY A 80 -20.50 4.85 -10.81
N PRO A 81 -19.22 5.17 -10.76
CA PRO A 81 -18.31 4.95 -11.88
C PRO A 81 -18.01 3.46 -12.09
N PHE A 82 -17.80 3.03 -13.35
CA PHE A 82 -17.23 1.72 -13.68
C PHE A 82 -15.72 1.63 -13.42
N ALA A 83 -15.12 2.75 -13.08
CA ALA A 83 -13.69 2.89 -12.83
C ALA A 83 -13.45 3.88 -11.69
N SER A 84 -12.95 3.41 -10.57
CA SER A 84 -12.62 4.21 -9.40
C SER A 84 -11.12 4.44 -9.35
N THR A 85 -10.68 5.70 -9.41
CA THR A 85 -9.26 6.06 -9.41
C THR A 85 -8.81 6.48 -8.03
N ILE A 86 -7.81 5.79 -7.49
CA ILE A 86 -7.15 6.08 -6.22
C ILE A 86 -5.69 6.45 -6.54
N ARG A 87 -5.18 7.57 -5.96
CA ARG A 87 -3.82 8.03 -6.21
C ARG A 87 -2.99 7.97 -4.95
N PHE A 88 -1.76 7.53 -5.10
CA PHE A 88 -0.76 7.57 -4.03
C PHE A 88 -0.05 8.93 -4.06
N LEU A 89 0.17 9.56 -2.89
CA LEU A 89 0.87 10.85 -2.79
C LEU A 89 2.37 10.73 -3.15
N ALA A 90 2.93 9.54 -3.02
CA ALA A 90 4.26 9.17 -3.52
C ALA A 90 4.18 7.77 -4.14
N PRO A 91 5.00 7.47 -5.16
CA PRO A 91 5.01 6.14 -5.75
C PRO A 91 5.28 5.07 -4.71
N THR A 92 4.43 4.04 -4.64
CA THR A 92 4.48 2.96 -3.67
C THR A 92 4.13 1.62 -4.28
N VAL A 93 4.42 0.53 -3.58
CA VAL A 93 4.00 -0.81 -3.99
C VAL A 93 2.58 -1.07 -3.48
N PHE A 94 1.66 -1.30 -4.40
CA PHE A 94 0.29 -1.71 -4.12
C PHE A 94 0.21 -3.22 -4.10
N ASN A 95 -0.34 -3.80 -3.05
CA ASN A 95 -0.44 -5.25 -2.89
C ASN A 95 -1.75 -5.81 -3.43
N GLY A 96 -2.87 -5.08 -3.22
CA GLY A 96 -4.18 -5.53 -3.60
C GLY A 96 -5.25 -5.12 -2.60
N ALA A 97 -6.44 -5.71 -2.73
CA ALA A 97 -7.56 -5.50 -1.82
C ALA A 97 -8.47 -6.73 -1.80
N TRP A 98 -9.32 -6.84 -0.79
CA TRP A 98 -10.34 -7.86 -0.69
C TRP A 98 -11.62 -7.39 -1.36
N PHE A 99 -12.31 -8.31 -2.02
CA PHE A 99 -13.57 -8.02 -2.72
C PHE A 99 -14.59 -9.12 -2.47
N SER A 100 -15.83 -8.70 -2.25
CA SER A 100 -17.03 -9.51 -2.33
C SER A 100 -18.02 -8.87 -3.31
N GLY A 101 -19.02 -9.59 -3.78
CA GLY A 101 -19.96 -9.03 -4.74
C GLY A 101 -20.96 -10.04 -5.28
N TYR A 102 -21.75 -9.62 -6.25
CA TYR A 102 -22.65 -10.50 -6.98
C TYR A 102 -21.88 -11.45 -7.90
N GLU A 103 -22.38 -12.70 -8.06
CA GLU A 103 -21.68 -13.76 -8.83
C GLU A 103 -21.50 -13.46 -10.33
N ASP A 104 -22.25 -12.52 -10.88
CA ASP A 104 -22.13 -12.07 -12.26
C ASP A 104 -21.18 -10.87 -12.43
N ALA A 105 -20.67 -10.34 -11.33
CA ALA A 105 -19.75 -9.22 -11.33
C ALA A 105 -18.29 -9.67 -11.30
N SER A 106 -17.43 -8.78 -11.77
CA SER A 106 -15.98 -8.98 -11.75
C SER A 106 -15.26 -7.67 -11.51
N VAL A 107 -14.05 -7.78 -10.94
CA VAL A 107 -13.16 -6.63 -10.72
C VAL A 107 -11.76 -6.91 -11.21
N SER A 108 -11.04 -5.85 -11.57
CA SER A 108 -9.61 -5.87 -11.89
C SER A 108 -8.97 -4.53 -11.53
N PHE A 109 -7.65 -4.48 -11.49
CA PHE A 109 -6.88 -3.26 -11.32
C PHE A 109 -6.16 -2.89 -12.62
N ASP A 110 -6.22 -1.59 -12.99
CA ASP A 110 -5.25 -0.98 -13.88
C ASP A 110 -4.27 -0.18 -13.04
N LEU A 111 -2.97 -0.43 -13.19
CA LEU A 111 -1.89 0.17 -12.41
C LEU A 111 -1.12 1.18 -13.25
N TYR A 112 -0.89 2.37 -12.70
CA TYR A 112 -0.27 3.48 -13.41
C TYR A 112 0.97 4.00 -12.68
N LEU A 113 1.94 4.47 -13.47
CA LEU A 113 3.10 5.25 -13.01
C LEU A 113 3.36 6.39 -13.99
N GLY A 114 3.39 7.63 -13.49
CA GLY A 114 3.58 8.82 -14.32
C GLY A 114 2.51 8.98 -15.41
N GLY A 115 1.28 8.53 -15.13
CA GLY A 115 0.16 8.54 -16.07
C GLY A 115 0.21 7.46 -17.15
N GLN A 116 1.20 6.56 -17.13
CA GLN A 116 1.31 5.43 -18.04
C GLN A 116 0.77 4.16 -17.39
N LEU A 117 -0.03 3.37 -18.11
CA LEU A 117 -0.45 2.04 -17.68
C LEU A 117 0.78 1.12 -17.67
N VAL A 118 1.13 0.58 -16.49
CA VAL A 118 2.31 -0.29 -16.31
C VAL A 118 1.94 -1.74 -16.12
N ALA A 119 0.73 -2.03 -15.58
CA ALA A 119 0.23 -3.40 -15.43
C ALA A 119 -1.31 -3.42 -15.34
N ILE A 120 -1.87 -4.59 -15.57
CA ILE A 120 -3.28 -4.93 -15.31
C ILE A 120 -3.26 -6.21 -14.48
N SER A 121 -4.02 -6.25 -13.38
CA SER A 121 -4.16 -7.46 -12.55
C SER A 121 -4.92 -8.57 -13.27
N ALA A 122 -4.95 -9.74 -12.68
CA ALA A 122 -5.92 -10.76 -13.06
C ALA A 122 -7.36 -10.24 -12.87
N LEU A 123 -8.30 -10.80 -13.62
CA LEU A 123 -9.73 -10.57 -13.41
C LEU A 123 -10.21 -11.48 -12.27
N LEU A 124 -10.82 -10.91 -11.25
CA LEU A 124 -11.45 -11.65 -10.15
C LEU A 124 -12.97 -11.71 -10.42
N GLN A 125 -13.50 -12.92 -10.57
CA GLN A 125 -14.94 -13.16 -10.51
C GLN A 125 -15.39 -13.11 -9.06
N LEU A 126 -16.45 -12.35 -8.79
CA LEU A 126 -16.93 -12.10 -7.44
C LEU A 126 -17.88 -13.19 -6.96
N SER A 127 -17.98 -13.26 -5.66
CA SER A 127 -19.00 -14.05 -4.93
C SER A 127 -19.37 -13.31 -3.64
N SER A 128 -20.38 -13.79 -2.93
CA SER A 128 -20.75 -13.23 -1.62
C SER A 128 -19.65 -13.41 -0.56
N THR A 129 -18.69 -14.31 -0.79
CA THR A 129 -17.53 -14.51 0.08
C THR A 129 -16.36 -13.68 -0.41
N SER A 130 -15.74 -12.92 0.47
CA SER A 130 -14.60 -12.08 0.17
C SER A 130 -13.41 -12.89 -0.33
N SER A 131 -12.77 -12.38 -1.38
CA SER A 131 -11.56 -12.95 -1.98
C SER A 131 -10.54 -11.86 -2.24
N PHE A 132 -9.26 -12.17 -2.05
CA PHE A 132 -8.18 -11.21 -2.29
C PHE A 132 -7.85 -11.13 -3.78
N LEU A 133 -7.84 -9.90 -4.31
CA LEU A 133 -7.29 -9.62 -5.63
C LEU A 133 -5.89 -9.04 -5.47
N ASP A 134 -4.90 -9.84 -5.84
CA ASP A 134 -3.49 -9.43 -5.87
C ASP A 134 -3.26 -8.44 -7.02
N ALA A 135 -2.46 -7.40 -6.78
CA ALA A 135 -2.12 -6.41 -7.80
C ALA A 135 -1.38 -7.04 -9.01
N GLY A 136 -0.69 -8.15 -8.82
CA GLY A 136 0.11 -8.81 -9.85
C GLY A 136 1.35 -8.02 -10.27
N TRP A 137 1.74 -7.00 -9.50
CA TRP A 137 2.84 -6.07 -9.81
C TRP A 137 3.61 -5.71 -8.55
N SER A 138 4.93 -5.87 -8.57
CA SER A 138 5.79 -5.68 -7.39
C SER A 138 6.62 -4.39 -7.42
N SER A 139 6.48 -3.57 -8.46
CA SER A 139 7.17 -2.28 -8.55
C SER A 139 6.25 -1.13 -8.14
N ALA A 140 6.83 0.05 -7.87
CA ALA A 140 6.07 1.22 -7.45
C ALA A 140 5.10 1.69 -8.54
N ILE A 141 3.93 2.20 -8.09
CA ILE A 141 2.90 2.88 -8.88
C ILE A 141 2.49 4.17 -8.20
N ASP A 142 1.86 5.09 -8.93
CA ASP A 142 1.32 6.34 -8.39
C ASP A 142 -0.21 6.42 -8.48
N ALA A 143 -0.85 5.48 -9.18
CA ALA A 143 -2.30 5.35 -9.16
C ALA A 143 -2.75 3.93 -9.46
N VAL A 144 -3.89 3.55 -8.86
CA VAL A 144 -4.63 2.33 -9.17
C VAL A 144 -6.05 2.71 -9.58
N VAL A 145 -6.55 2.05 -10.61
CA VAL A 145 -7.95 2.16 -11.04
C VAL A 145 -8.62 0.82 -10.80
N VAL A 146 -9.58 0.80 -9.90
CA VAL A 146 -10.47 -0.35 -9.68
C VAL A 146 -11.51 -0.34 -10.80
N ARG A 147 -11.51 -1.36 -11.64
CA ARG A 147 -12.48 -1.54 -12.71
C ARG A 147 -13.52 -2.58 -12.36
N THR A 148 -14.77 -2.28 -12.65
CA THR A 148 -15.88 -3.23 -12.50
C THR A 148 -16.66 -3.35 -13.78
N GLY A 149 -17.23 -4.54 -14.01
CA GLY A 149 -18.17 -4.78 -15.12
C GLY A 149 -19.59 -4.31 -14.85
N ALA A 150 -19.94 -4.08 -13.57
CA ALA A 150 -21.27 -3.63 -13.15
C ALA A 150 -21.15 -2.69 -11.95
N GLN A 151 -21.91 -1.60 -11.97
CA GLN A 151 -21.93 -0.58 -10.92
C GLN A 151 -22.60 -1.12 -9.66
N GLY A 152 -22.07 -0.75 -8.47
CA GLY A 152 -22.63 -1.14 -7.18
C GLY A 152 -22.69 -2.66 -6.96
N SER A 153 -21.95 -3.43 -7.75
CA SER A 153 -21.99 -4.88 -7.72
C SER A 153 -20.93 -5.52 -6.86
N TYR A 154 -20.06 -4.71 -6.25
CA TYR A 154 -18.96 -5.17 -5.40
C TYR A 154 -18.85 -4.34 -4.12
N ALA A 155 -18.18 -4.92 -3.16
CA ALA A 155 -17.65 -4.26 -1.99
C ALA A 155 -16.14 -4.53 -1.91
N MET A 156 -15.37 -3.51 -1.60
CA MET A 156 -13.92 -3.54 -1.41
C MET A 156 -13.60 -3.32 0.05
N ASP A 157 -12.65 -4.09 0.56
CA ASP A 157 -12.16 -4.01 1.93
C ASP A 157 -10.64 -4.25 1.98
N ASP A 158 -10.01 -3.88 3.10
CA ASP A 158 -8.58 -4.13 3.34
C ASP A 158 -7.67 -3.73 2.16
N PHE A 159 -7.80 -2.48 1.70
CA PHE A 159 -6.94 -1.93 0.65
C PHE A 159 -5.49 -1.83 1.15
N THR A 160 -4.60 -2.66 0.58
CA THR A 160 -3.26 -2.93 1.14
C THR A 160 -2.15 -2.40 0.24
N PHE A 161 -1.24 -1.62 0.82
CA PHE A 161 -0.08 -1.06 0.12
C PHE A 161 1.11 -0.90 1.07
N VAL A 162 2.32 -0.67 0.53
CA VAL A 162 3.50 -0.34 1.34
C VAL A 162 3.44 1.15 1.69
N ASP A 163 3.41 1.50 2.98
CA ASP A 163 3.42 2.91 3.39
C ASP A 163 4.80 3.54 3.06
N PRO A 164 4.86 4.55 2.19
CA PRO A 164 6.12 5.21 1.86
C PRO A 164 6.76 5.93 3.06
N ALA A 165 5.97 6.34 4.05
CA ALA A 165 6.47 7.01 5.26
C ALA A 165 7.23 6.05 6.18
N GLU A 166 6.96 4.75 6.07
CA GLU A 166 7.62 3.70 6.84
C GLU A 166 8.81 3.05 6.11
N VAL A 167 9.08 3.44 4.85
CA VAL A 167 10.31 3.02 4.18
C VAL A 167 11.47 3.83 4.77
N PRO A 168 12.25 3.30 5.71
CA PRO A 168 13.38 4.03 6.29
C PRO A 168 14.33 4.41 5.16
N GLU A 169 14.79 5.65 5.19
CA GLU A 169 15.78 6.13 4.22
C GLU A 169 16.89 5.09 4.04
N PRO A 170 17.28 4.79 2.78
CA PRO A 170 18.27 3.76 2.50
C PRO A 170 19.46 3.95 3.43
N GLY A 171 19.99 2.86 3.98
CA GLY A 171 21.14 2.88 4.89
C GLY A 171 22.39 3.61 4.37
N SER A 172 22.29 4.26 3.22
CA SER A 172 23.24 5.24 2.65
C SER A 172 23.59 6.35 3.63
N LEU A 173 22.67 6.87 4.46
CA LEU A 173 22.99 7.84 5.51
C LEU A 173 23.78 7.17 6.64
N ALA A 174 23.39 5.99 7.06
CA ALA A 174 24.15 5.22 8.05
C ALA A 174 25.53 4.80 7.51
N LEU A 175 25.61 4.41 6.24
CA LEU A 175 26.88 4.11 5.56
C LEU A 175 27.75 5.35 5.39
N MET A 176 27.18 6.51 5.03
CA MET A 176 27.92 7.77 4.95
C MET A 176 28.46 8.19 6.32
N LEU A 177 27.65 8.09 7.39
CA LEU A 177 28.08 8.41 8.74
C LEU A 177 29.14 7.43 9.25
N ALA A 178 28.98 6.14 8.98
CA ALA A 178 29.97 5.11 9.30
C ALA A 178 31.29 5.33 8.52
N GLY A 179 31.19 5.67 7.24
CA GLY A 179 32.34 5.99 6.38
C GLY A 179 33.07 7.25 6.84
N ALA A 180 32.37 8.31 7.19
CA ALA A 180 32.93 9.55 7.75
C ALA A 180 33.59 9.31 9.10
N GLY A 181 32.96 8.50 9.98
CA GLY A 181 33.53 8.09 11.26
C GLY A 181 34.84 7.31 11.11
N CYS A 182 34.92 6.39 10.17
CA CYS A 182 36.14 5.64 9.86
C CYS A 182 37.27 6.54 9.35
N LEU A 183 36.96 7.53 8.52
CA LEU A 183 37.96 8.50 8.02
C LEU A 183 38.52 9.39 9.14
N ILE A 184 37.67 9.84 10.06
CA ILE A 184 38.08 10.67 11.23
C ILE A 184 39.00 9.86 12.17
N LEU A 185 38.66 8.61 12.43
CA LEU A 185 39.47 7.73 13.27
C LEU A 185 40.83 7.43 12.64
N ARG A 186 40.87 7.22 11.32
CA ARG A 186 42.12 7.00 10.60
C ARG A 186 43.03 8.22 10.60
N ARG A 187 42.48 9.42 10.52
CA ARG A 187 43.24 10.69 10.60
C ARG A 187 43.89 10.90 11.98
N LYS A 188 43.17 10.54 13.08
CA LYS A 188 43.70 10.63 14.43
C LYS A 188 44.88 9.66 14.70
N GLN A 189 44.97 8.54 13.99
CA GLN A 189 46.05 7.55 14.15
C GLN A 189 47.32 7.94 13.36
N GLN A 190 47.23 8.93 12.47
CA GLN A 190 48.35 9.45 11.70
C GLN A 190 48.90 10.79 12.25
N GLY A 191 48.79 10.99 13.57
CA GLY A 191 49.38 12.17 14.23
C GLY A 191 50.88 12.30 13.98
N PRO A 192 51.44 13.51 14.10
CA PRO A 192 52.77 13.82 13.59
C PRO A 192 53.83 12.94 14.25
N ARG A 193 54.59 12.21 13.40
CA ARG A 193 55.86 11.60 13.81
C ARG A 193 56.84 12.71 14.00
N SER A 194 57.14 13.07 15.25
CA SER A 194 58.30 13.90 15.65
C SER A 194 59.58 13.09 15.58
#